data_44bf332d5c0f65963a3bcb237795e545
#
_entry.id   44bf332d5c0f65963a3bcb237795e545
#
_cell.length_a   1.000
_cell.length_b   1.000
_cell.length_c   1.000
_cell.angle_alpha   90.00
_cell.angle_beta   90.00
_cell.angle_gamma   90.00
#
_symmetry.space_group_name_H-M   'P 1'
#
loop_
_entity.id
_entity.type
_entity.pdbx_description
1 polymer ?
#
loop_
_entity_poly.entity_id
_entity_poly.type
_entity_poly.pdbx_seq_one_letter_code
_entity_poly.pdbx_strand_id
1 'polypeptide(L)' 'MTVEFTPHELIIINNALNEVCNGIALNGEFSTRMGCSLDEARELLDKIHALPT' A
#
# COMPACT_ATOMS: atom_id res chain seq x y z
N MET A 1 1.40 17.66 -8.63
CA MET A 1 0.06 17.56 -8.07
C MET A 1 0.13 17.28 -6.58
N THR A 2 -0.63 18.01 -5.79
CA THR A 2 -0.67 17.81 -4.34
C THR A 2 -1.97 17.13 -3.95
N VAL A 3 -1.88 16.08 -3.17
CA VAL A 3 -3.05 15.35 -2.69
C VAL A 3 -3.02 15.32 -1.17
N GLU A 4 -4.14 15.65 -0.56
CA GLU A 4 -4.25 15.62 0.89
C GLU A 4 -5.17 14.46 1.31
N PHE A 5 -4.76 13.74 2.35
CA PHE A 5 -5.55 12.65 2.92
C PHE A 5 -5.82 12.94 4.39
N THR A 6 -7.01 12.57 4.84
CA THR A 6 -7.31 12.60 6.27
C THR A 6 -6.57 11.47 6.96
N PRO A 7 -6.36 11.55 8.29
CA PRO A 7 -5.75 10.44 9.04
C PRO A 7 -6.51 9.13 8.86
N HIS A 8 -7.83 9.19 8.80
CA HIS A 8 -8.65 8.00 8.59
C HIS A 8 -8.40 7.37 7.21
N GLU A 9 -8.28 8.21 6.18
CA GLU A 9 -7.99 7.73 4.84
C GLU A 9 -6.62 7.07 4.76
N LEU A 10 -5.64 7.61 5.47
CA LEU A 10 -4.31 7.01 5.53
C LEU A 10 -4.35 5.62 6.20
N ILE A 11 -5.19 5.45 7.21
CA ILE A 11 -5.36 4.16 7.85
C ILE A 11 -5.94 3.14 6.87
N ILE A 12 -6.93 3.55 6.09
CA ILE A 12 -7.53 2.68 5.08
C ILE A 12 -6.49 2.24 4.05
N ILE A 13 -5.73 3.18 3.54
CA ILE A 13 -4.68 2.90 2.55
C ILE A 13 -3.63 1.97 3.14
N ASN A 14 -3.20 2.24 4.36
CA ASN A 14 -2.22 1.43 5.05
C ASN A 14 -2.70 -0.02 5.21
N ASN A 15 -3.93 -0.18 5.66
CA ASN A 15 -4.49 -1.51 5.86
C ASN A 15 -4.65 -2.28 4.55
N ALA A 16 -5.08 -1.59 3.49
CA ALA A 16 -5.23 -2.20 2.18
C ALA A 16 -3.88 -2.69 1.64
N LEU A 17 -2.85 -1.85 1.73
CA LEU A 17 -1.51 -2.22 1.28
C LEU A 17 -0.92 -3.35 2.12
N ASN A 18 -1.15 -3.31 3.42
CA ASN A 18 -0.65 -4.34 4.32
C ASN A 18 -1.26 -5.71 3.97
N GLU A 19 -2.55 -5.74 3.70
CA GLU A 19 -3.24 -6.98 3.31
C GLU A 19 -2.70 -7.52 1.99
N VAL A 20 -2.51 -6.67 1.01
CA VAL A 20 -2.01 -7.07 -0.30
C VAL A 20 -0.57 -7.57 -0.21
N CYS A 21 0.27 -6.92 0.60
CA CYS A 21 1.67 -7.30 0.72
C CYS A 21 1.89 -8.55 1.59
N ASN A 22 1.05 -8.75 2.60
CA ASN A 22 1.31 -9.76 3.62
C ASN A 22 0.17 -10.74 3.88
N GLY A 23 -1.06 -10.37 3.54
CA GLY A 23 -2.23 -11.17 3.92
C GLY A 23 -2.89 -11.93 2.79
N ILE A 24 -2.80 -11.41 1.57
CA ILE A 24 -3.48 -12.00 0.42
C ILE A 24 -2.46 -12.64 -0.51
N ALA A 25 -2.71 -13.91 -0.86
CA ALA A 25 -1.88 -14.61 -1.84
C ALA A 25 -2.41 -14.32 -3.24
N LEU A 26 -1.61 -13.68 -4.07
CA LEU A 26 -1.99 -13.36 -5.45
C LEU A 26 -1.41 -14.34 -6.46
N ASN A 27 -0.75 -15.39 -6.01
CA ASN A 27 -0.28 -16.50 -6.84
C ASN A 27 0.53 -16.07 -8.08
N GLY A 28 1.45 -15.14 -7.90
CA GLY A 28 2.30 -14.67 -8.99
C GLY A 28 1.68 -13.60 -9.85
N GLU A 29 0.43 -13.23 -9.60
CA GLU A 29 -0.26 -12.19 -10.37
C GLU A 29 -0.18 -10.81 -9.73
N PHE A 30 0.68 -10.65 -8.72
CA PHE A 30 0.78 -9.41 -7.97
C PHE A 30 0.98 -8.20 -8.88
N SER A 31 2.01 -8.25 -9.74
CA SER A 31 2.35 -7.12 -10.62
C SER A 31 1.21 -6.76 -11.55
N THR A 32 0.54 -7.77 -12.09
CA THR A 32 -0.56 -7.58 -13.03
C THR A 32 -1.75 -6.91 -12.35
N ARG A 33 -2.10 -7.37 -11.16
CA ARG A 33 -3.26 -6.86 -10.44
C ARG A 33 -3.01 -5.52 -9.79
N MET A 34 -1.80 -5.33 -9.26
CA MET A 34 -1.45 -4.10 -8.53
C MET A 34 -0.90 -3.00 -9.44
N GLY A 35 -0.40 -3.36 -10.61
CA GLY A 35 0.26 -2.40 -11.49
C GLY A 35 1.67 -2.03 -11.01
N CYS A 36 2.22 -2.79 -10.08
CA CYS A 36 3.57 -2.57 -9.55
C CYS A 36 4.11 -3.87 -8.97
N SER A 37 5.41 -3.90 -8.71
CA SER A 37 6.04 -5.06 -8.09
C SER A 37 5.72 -5.09 -6.58
N LEU A 38 5.94 -6.24 -5.95
CA LEU A 38 5.78 -6.37 -4.50
C LEU A 38 6.73 -5.42 -3.76
N ASP A 39 7.96 -5.30 -4.26
CA ASP A 39 8.94 -4.39 -3.64
C ASP A 39 8.50 -2.95 -3.69
N GLU A 40 7.93 -2.52 -4.81
CA GLU A 40 7.40 -1.17 -4.95
C GLU A 40 6.24 -0.92 -3.99
N ALA A 41 5.36 -1.92 -3.84
CA ALA A 41 4.24 -1.80 -2.92
C ALA A 41 4.71 -1.72 -1.47
N ARG A 42 5.74 -2.50 -1.11
CA ARG A 42 6.32 -2.46 0.23
C ARG A 42 6.99 -1.12 0.52
N GLU A 43 7.69 -0.56 -0.45
CA GLU A 43 8.27 0.77 -0.31
C GLU A 43 7.21 1.83 -0.06
N LEU A 44 6.11 1.74 -0.78
CA LEU A 44 4.99 2.66 -0.57
C LEU A 44 4.38 2.50 0.82
N LEU A 45 4.23 1.26 1.28
CA LEU A 45 3.73 0.98 2.61
C LEU A 45 4.62 1.59 3.68
N ASP A 46 5.95 1.47 3.53
CA ASP A 46 6.91 2.07 4.44
C ASP A 46 6.79 3.59 4.47
N LYS A 47 6.58 4.21 3.31
CA LYS A 47 6.36 5.65 3.22
C LYS A 47 5.13 6.07 4.01
N ILE A 48 4.06 5.31 3.87
CA ILE A 48 2.80 5.63 4.56
C ILE A 48 2.97 5.48 6.06
N HIS A 49 3.70 4.46 6.51
CA HIS A 49 3.99 4.26 7.92
C HIS A 49 4.81 5.42 8.51
N ALA A 50 5.64 6.05 7.70
CA ALA A 50 6.47 7.16 8.14
C ALA A 50 5.74 8.50 8.21
N LEU A 51 4.52 8.57 7.65
CA LEU A 51 3.74 9.80 7.71
C LEU A 51 3.20 10.05 9.10
N PRO A 52 3.23 11.32 9.57
CA PRO A 52 2.59 11.65 10.84
C PRO A 52 1.07 11.56 10.69
N THR A 53 0.45 10.80 11.58
CA THR A 53 -1.00 10.61 11.57
C THR A 53 -1.62 10.99 12.89
#